data_0a27e68744647d1fa6a121a1fe759467
#
_entry.id   0a27e68744647d1fa6a121a1fe759467
#
_cell.length_a   1.000
_cell.length_b   1.000
_cell.length_c   1.000
_cell.angle_alpha   90.00
_cell.angle_beta   90.00
_cell.angle_gamma   90.00
#
_symmetry.space_group_name_H-M   'P 1'
#
loop_
_entity.id
_entity.type
_entity.pdbx_description
1 polymer ?
#
loop_
_entity_poly.entity_id
_entity_poly.type
_entity_poly.pdbx_seq_one_letter_code
_entity_poly.pdbx_strand_id
1 'polypeptide(L)'
;KKITALSPFVSFTALVENGNKLKVVQVKGVDKQAEDQVSSLSKFVEGDGWQKFAEEGGLVLGSGIAKALDVKAGDWVSLLISQPNGEDQMAQPNRERVQVTAILRLDGQLDHSYALLALPQAQELMGYREDQITGVELKVDDPFKVQEMDYSMLNDYPQLLYIQNWVAKFGYMYRDIQLIRTVMYIAMVLVIGVACFNIVSTLIMAV
;
A
#
# COMPACT_ATOMS: atom_id res chain seq x y z
N LYS A 1 -13.09 -16.64 12.94
CA LYS A 1 -12.42 -16.07 11.74
C LYS A 1 -10.97 -15.89 12.12
N LYS A 2 -10.03 -16.46 11.37
CA LYS A 2 -8.64 -16.55 11.82
C LYS A 2 -7.80 -15.47 11.19
N ILE A 3 -7.05 -14.75 12.02
CA ILE A 3 -5.88 -14.01 11.60
C ILE A 3 -4.83 -15.05 11.24
N THR A 4 -4.28 -14.98 10.03
CA THR A 4 -3.31 -15.98 9.52
C THR A 4 -1.88 -15.51 9.66
N ALA A 5 -1.66 -14.21 9.59
CA ALA A 5 -0.34 -13.62 9.79
C ALA A 5 -0.48 -12.18 10.29
N LEU A 6 0.60 -11.66 10.88
CA LEU A 6 0.72 -10.29 11.34
C LEU A 6 2.11 -9.75 11.01
N SER A 7 2.19 -8.46 10.69
CA SER A 7 3.44 -7.74 10.43
C SER A 7 3.44 -6.40 11.14
N PRO A 8 4.36 -6.14 12.07
CA PRO A 8 4.54 -4.81 12.64
C PRO A 8 5.14 -3.87 11.60
N PHE A 9 4.74 -2.61 11.64
CA PHE A 9 5.31 -1.61 10.75
C PHE A 9 5.46 -0.24 11.41
N VAL A 10 6.38 0.55 10.88
CA VAL A 10 6.54 1.97 11.15
C VAL A 10 6.27 2.74 9.86
N SER A 11 5.31 3.67 9.87
CA SER A 11 4.95 4.45 8.69
C SER A 11 5.13 5.93 8.95
N PHE A 12 5.80 6.60 8.01
CA PHE A 12 6.01 8.04 8.06
C PHE A 12 6.15 8.61 6.64
N THR A 13 6.00 9.94 6.54
CA THR A 13 6.23 10.65 5.29
C THR A 13 7.64 11.23 5.30
N ALA A 14 8.36 11.03 4.21
CA ALA A 14 9.69 11.56 4.02
C ALA A 14 9.83 12.26 2.66
N LEU A 15 10.85 13.10 2.53
CA LEU A 15 11.29 13.63 1.26
C LEU A 15 12.53 12.86 0.83
N VAL A 16 12.52 12.28 -0.36
CA VAL A 16 13.69 11.67 -0.98
C VAL A 16 14.32 12.65 -1.94
N GLU A 17 15.59 12.90 -1.74
CA GLU A 17 16.38 13.86 -2.52
C GLU A 17 17.53 13.15 -3.24
N ASN A 18 17.69 13.46 -4.53
CA ASN A 18 18.86 13.11 -5.32
C ASN A 18 19.29 14.33 -6.14
N GLY A 19 20.38 14.99 -5.74
CA GLY A 19 20.84 16.25 -6.36
C GLY A 19 19.78 17.33 -6.27
N ASN A 20 19.28 17.78 -7.41
CA ASN A 20 18.24 18.82 -7.50
C ASN A 20 16.81 18.26 -7.58
N LYS A 21 16.66 16.94 -7.55
CA LYS A 21 15.34 16.28 -7.65
C LYS A 21 14.87 15.90 -6.26
N LEU A 22 13.58 16.14 -6.00
CA LEU A 22 12.97 15.91 -4.71
C LEU A 22 11.58 15.32 -4.89
N LYS A 23 11.25 14.29 -4.11
CA LYS A 23 9.95 13.63 -4.11
C LYS A 23 9.48 13.35 -2.69
N VAL A 24 8.20 13.63 -2.45
CA VAL A 24 7.50 13.19 -1.24
C VAL A 24 7.17 11.72 -1.38
N VAL A 25 7.50 10.94 -0.38
CA VAL A 25 7.24 9.50 -0.36
C VAL A 25 6.65 9.09 1.00
N GLN A 26 5.79 8.09 0.96
CA GLN A 26 5.34 7.41 2.16
C GLN A 26 6.25 6.20 2.38
N VAL A 27 7.01 6.25 3.46
CA VAL A 27 7.93 5.19 3.85
C VAL A 27 7.22 4.26 4.82
N LYS A 28 7.31 2.95 4.56
CA LYS A 28 6.86 1.90 5.46
C LYS A 28 8.08 1.07 5.89
N GLY A 29 8.43 1.16 7.17
CA GLY A 29 9.43 0.29 7.78
C GLY A 29 8.82 -1.08 8.08
N VAL A 30 9.40 -2.13 7.53
CA VAL A 30 8.88 -3.50 7.61
C VAL A 30 9.94 -4.49 8.04
N ASP A 31 9.50 -5.52 8.75
CA ASP A 31 10.27 -6.75 8.93
C ASP A 31 10.03 -7.66 7.73
N LYS A 32 11.09 -8.06 7.03
CA LYS A 32 10.97 -8.87 5.81
C LYS A 32 10.22 -10.17 6.03
N GLN A 33 10.53 -10.88 7.11
CA GLN A 33 9.94 -12.21 7.34
C GLN A 33 8.46 -12.12 7.65
N ALA A 34 8.07 -11.12 8.43
CA ALA A 34 6.67 -10.85 8.74
C ALA A 34 5.91 -10.33 7.51
N GLU A 35 6.53 -9.45 6.72
CA GLU A 35 5.93 -8.89 5.51
C GLU A 35 5.66 -9.96 4.44
N ASP A 36 6.58 -10.91 4.24
CA ASP A 36 6.40 -12.04 3.31
C ASP A 36 5.20 -12.93 3.66
N GLN A 37 4.82 -12.98 4.94
CA GLN A 37 3.64 -13.72 5.38
C GLN A 37 2.33 -12.97 5.14
N VAL A 38 2.35 -11.64 5.26
CA VAL A 38 1.16 -10.78 5.18
C VAL A 38 0.90 -10.34 3.75
N SER A 39 1.93 -9.94 3.02
CA SER A 39 1.81 -9.38 1.67
C SER A 39 2.56 -10.21 0.62
N SER A 40 2.39 -9.84 -0.64
CA SER A 40 3.11 -10.42 -1.77
C SER A 40 4.05 -9.41 -2.43
N LEU A 41 4.47 -8.38 -1.70
CA LEU A 41 5.32 -7.30 -2.24
C LEU A 41 6.64 -7.81 -2.78
N SER A 42 7.20 -8.86 -2.18
CA SER A 42 8.42 -9.53 -2.64
C SER A 42 8.40 -9.92 -4.13
N LYS A 43 7.23 -10.28 -4.65
CA LYS A 43 7.06 -10.68 -6.06
C LYS A 43 7.18 -9.53 -7.06
N PHE A 44 7.04 -8.31 -6.58
CA PHE A 44 7.05 -7.08 -7.38
C PHE A 44 8.36 -6.31 -7.26
N VAL A 45 9.33 -6.83 -6.50
CA VAL A 45 10.67 -6.27 -6.39
C VAL A 45 11.55 -6.85 -7.50
N GLU A 46 12.27 -5.99 -8.20
CA GLU A 46 13.11 -6.39 -9.33
C GLU A 46 14.32 -7.24 -8.88
N GLY A 47 14.53 -8.35 -9.57
CA GLY A 47 15.70 -9.23 -9.41
C GLY A 47 15.85 -9.78 -7.98
N ASP A 48 17.08 -9.79 -7.48
CA ASP A 48 17.44 -10.26 -6.13
C ASP A 48 17.28 -9.17 -5.05
N GLY A 49 16.64 -8.05 -5.40
CA GLY A 49 16.57 -6.86 -4.55
C GLY A 49 15.89 -7.11 -3.22
N TRP A 50 14.89 -7.99 -3.17
CA TRP A 50 14.21 -8.34 -1.93
C TRP A 50 15.10 -9.12 -0.96
N GLN A 51 15.96 -9.99 -1.49
CA GLN A 51 16.93 -10.72 -0.67
C GLN A 51 18.01 -9.78 -0.13
N LYS A 52 18.54 -8.89 -0.96
CA LYS A 52 19.52 -7.87 -0.54
C LYS A 52 18.95 -6.94 0.50
N PHE A 53 17.70 -6.49 0.32
CA PHE A 53 16.98 -5.70 1.31
C PHE A 53 16.91 -6.40 2.67
N ALA A 54 16.72 -7.72 2.67
CA ALA A 54 16.69 -8.51 3.89
C ALA A 54 18.02 -8.57 4.63
N GLU A 55 19.13 -8.65 3.87
CA GLU A 55 20.47 -8.88 4.41
C GLU A 55 21.16 -7.56 4.76
N GLU A 56 21.03 -6.56 3.91
CA GLU A 56 21.75 -5.30 3.99
C GLU A 56 20.87 -4.13 4.49
N GLY A 57 19.56 -4.31 4.50
CA GLY A 57 18.62 -3.21 4.75
C GLY A 57 18.53 -2.25 3.56
N GLY A 58 18.46 -0.95 3.85
CA GLY A 58 18.38 0.10 2.85
C GLY A 58 16.95 0.41 2.41
N LEU A 59 16.82 1.10 1.27
CA LEU A 59 15.56 1.65 0.77
C LEU A 59 15.11 0.93 -0.49
N VAL A 60 13.88 0.44 -0.47
CA VAL A 60 13.19 -0.04 -1.68
C VAL A 60 12.29 1.08 -2.18
N LEU A 61 12.52 1.55 -3.39
CA LEU A 61 11.75 2.65 -4.00
C LEU A 61 10.76 2.13 -5.04
N GLY A 62 9.57 2.72 -5.08
CA GLY A 62 8.66 2.53 -6.19
C GLY A 62 9.28 2.98 -7.53
N SER A 63 8.99 2.26 -8.60
CA SER A 63 9.58 2.49 -9.94
C SER A 63 9.33 3.90 -10.47
N GLY A 64 8.18 4.49 -10.16
CA GLY A 64 7.84 5.86 -10.53
C GLY A 64 8.67 6.92 -9.80
N ILE A 65 8.98 6.68 -8.51
CA ILE A 65 9.86 7.55 -7.73
C ILE A 65 11.29 7.44 -8.26
N ALA A 66 11.78 6.21 -8.48
CA ALA A 66 13.12 5.96 -8.98
C ALA A 66 13.37 6.66 -10.33
N LYS A 67 12.42 6.58 -11.26
CA LYS A 67 12.46 7.30 -12.55
C LYS A 67 12.45 8.81 -12.35
N ALA A 68 11.62 9.34 -11.47
CA ALA A 68 11.53 10.78 -11.23
C ALA A 68 12.80 11.37 -10.62
N LEU A 69 13.46 10.61 -9.75
CA LEU A 69 14.73 10.99 -9.11
C LEU A 69 15.96 10.62 -9.94
N ASP A 70 15.78 9.84 -11.02
CA ASP A 70 16.84 9.30 -11.86
C ASP A 70 17.85 8.47 -11.06
N VAL A 71 17.33 7.53 -10.27
CA VAL A 71 18.10 6.63 -9.41
C VAL A 71 17.82 5.18 -9.75
N LYS A 72 18.80 4.33 -9.49
CA LYS A 72 18.77 2.88 -9.68
C LYS A 72 19.14 2.17 -8.38
N ALA A 73 18.91 0.86 -8.35
CA ALA A 73 19.42 0.04 -7.28
C ALA A 73 20.95 0.16 -7.19
N GLY A 74 21.46 0.38 -5.99
CA GLY A 74 22.86 0.68 -5.68
C GLY A 74 23.17 2.16 -5.47
N ASP A 75 22.32 3.09 -5.93
CA ASP A 75 22.54 4.52 -5.75
C ASP A 75 22.22 4.98 -4.32
N TRP A 76 22.82 6.11 -3.93
CA TRP A 76 22.60 6.73 -2.63
C TRP A 76 21.66 7.92 -2.77
N VAL A 77 20.68 8.00 -1.88
CA VAL A 77 19.74 9.12 -1.79
C VAL A 77 19.73 9.71 -0.38
N SER A 78 19.25 10.93 -0.23
CA SER A 78 19.03 11.53 1.08
C SER A 78 17.56 11.48 1.44
N LEU A 79 17.26 10.95 2.63
CA LEU A 79 15.95 11.03 3.26
C LEU A 79 15.91 12.24 4.19
N LEU A 80 14.91 13.09 4.00
CA LEU A 80 14.62 14.20 4.92
C LEU A 80 13.32 13.87 5.65
N ILE A 81 13.41 13.80 6.96
CA ILE A 81 12.31 13.39 7.83
C ILE A 81 12.03 14.50 8.83
N SER A 82 10.77 14.90 8.92
CA SER A 82 10.31 15.78 9.99
C SER A 82 9.89 14.93 11.18
N GLN A 83 10.63 15.02 12.28
CA GLN A 83 10.27 14.30 13.50
C GLN A 83 9.11 15.04 14.21
N PRO A 84 8.01 14.32 14.52
CA PRO A 84 6.85 14.95 15.16
C PRO A 84 7.06 15.28 16.64
N ASN A 85 8.16 14.82 17.25
CA ASN A 85 8.40 14.92 18.69
C ASN A 85 9.33 16.06 19.11
N GLY A 86 9.68 16.98 18.22
CA GLY A 86 10.44 18.19 18.60
C GLY A 86 9.51 19.23 19.21
N GLU A 87 9.72 19.61 20.48
CA GLU A 87 9.06 20.77 21.12
C GLU A 87 9.39 22.08 20.38
N ASP A 88 10.41 22.09 19.55
CA ASP A 88 10.77 23.19 18.66
C ASP A 88 10.20 22.98 17.26
N GLN A 89 9.19 23.76 16.91
CA GLN A 89 8.63 23.84 15.54
C GLN A 89 9.65 24.27 14.46
N MET A 90 10.88 24.56 14.84
CA MET A 90 12.00 24.93 13.98
C MET A 90 13.14 23.90 13.96
N ALA A 91 12.90 22.66 14.45
CA ALA A 91 13.91 21.63 14.35
C ALA A 91 14.22 21.34 12.86
N GLN A 92 15.51 21.42 12.52
CA GLN A 92 15.94 21.08 11.17
C GLN A 92 15.54 19.64 10.86
N PRO A 93 15.01 19.36 9.65
CA PRO A 93 14.65 18.00 9.27
C PRO A 93 15.89 17.10 9.37
N ASN A 94 15.71 15.94 9.99
CA ASN A 94 16.78 14.95 10.04
C ASN A 94 17.08 14.49 8.62
N ARG A 95 18.35 14.58 8.22
CA ARG A 95 18.81 14.19 6.88
C ARG A 95 19.70 12.97 6.99
N GLU A 96 19.23 11.86 6.47
CA GLU A 96 19.94 10.59 6.48
C GLU A 96 20.26 10.12 5.07
N ARG A 97 21.47 9.58 4.85
CA ARG A 97 21.84 8.97 3.56
C ARG A 97 21.53 7.48 3.60
N VAL A 98 20.71 7.05 2.65
CA VAL A 98 20.29 5.66 2.55
C VAL A 98 20.57 5.15 1.14
N GLN A 99 21.04 3.91 1.03
CA GLN A 99 21.25 3.27 -0.25
C GLN A 99 19.93 2.68 -0.77
N VAL A 100 19.65 2.89 -2.05
CA VAL A 100 18.55 2.24 -2.75
C VAL A 100 18.96 0.80 -3.03
N THR A 101 18.38 -0.14 -2.29
CA THR A 101 18.71 -1.56 -2.41
C THR A 101 17.95 -2.22 -3.55
N ALA A 102 16.70 -1.79 -3.79
CA ALA A 102 15.87 -2.39 -4.82
C ALA A 102 14.81 -1.42 -5.35
N ILE A 103 14.23 -1.79 -6.48
CA ILE A 103 13.10 -1.08 -7.10
C ILE A 103 11.87 -1.97 -7.05
N LEU A 104 10.75 -1.39 -6.59
CA LEU A 104 9.43 -2.02 -6.51
C LEU A 104 8.60 -1.58 -7.71
N ARG A 105 7.99 -2.55 -8.42
CA ARG A 105 7.15 -2.26 -9.58
C ARG A 105 5.76 -2.87 -9.38
N LEU A 106 4.81 -2.03 -9.01
CA LEU A 106 3.41 -2.40 -8.79
C LEU A 106 2.49 -2.04 -9.95
N ASP A 107 3.02 -1.34 -10.96
CA ASP A 107 2.30 -0.84 -12.14
C ASP A 107 1.04 -0.01 -11.79
N GLY A 108 1.18 0.89 -10.80
CA GLY A 108 0.09 1.71 -10.31
C GLY A 108 0.51 3.01 -9.63
N GLN A 109 -0.45 3.71 -9.02
CA GLN A 109 -0.19 4.97 -8.33
C GLN A 109 0.79 4.82 -7.15
N LEU A 110 0.84 3.66 -6.52
CA LEU A 110 1.75 3.38 -5.42
C LEU A 110 3.22 3.48 -5.83
N ASP A 111 3.55 3.18 -7.09
CA ASP A 111 4.92 3.33 -7.61
C ASP A 111 5.47 4.75 -7.53
N HIS A 112 4.57 5.74 -7.47
CA HIS A 112 4.92 7.16 -7.43
C HIS A 112 4.97 7.75 -6.02
N SER A 113 4.59 7.01 -5.00
CA SER A 113 4.47 7.54 -3.64
C SER A 113 4.96 6.60 -2.53
N TYR A 114 5.33 5.36 -2.84
CA TYR A 114 5.58 4.33 -1.84
C TYR A 114 7.04 3.88 -1.82
N ALA A 115 7.57 3.74 -0.61
CA ALA A 115 8.91 3.22 -0.37
C ALA A 115 8.91 2.30 0.85
N LEU A 116 9.81 1.31 0.85
CA LEU A 116 10.02 0.41 1.97
C LEU A 116 11.40 0.64 2.59
N LEU A 117 11.47 0.52 3.90
CA LEU A 117 12.70 0.58 4.68
C LEU A 117 12.72 -0.61 5.65
N ALA A 118 13.89 -1.05 6.06
CA ALA A 118 13.98 -2.06 7.10
C ALA A 118 13.43 -1.51 8.44
N LEU A 119 12.65 -2.31 9.17
CA LEU A 119 11.97 -1.87 10.39
C LEU A 119 12.92 -1.23 11.42
N PRO A 120 14.08 -1.81 11.75
CA PRO A 120 15.01 -1.19 12.70
C PRO A 120 15.51 0.18 12.25
N GLN A 121 15.82 0.34 10.96
CA GLN A 121 16.25 1.62 10.40
C GLN A 121 15.12 2.67 10.45
N ALA A 122 13.88 2.25 10.18
CA ALA A 122 12.73 3.14 10.28
C ALA A 122 12.47 3.61 11.72
N GLN A 123 12.65 2.72 12.70
CA GLN A 123 12.53 3.05 14.13
C GLN A 123 13.63 4.05 14.55
N GLU A 124 14.87 3.80 14.16
CA GLU A 124 16.00 4.70 14.45
C GLU A 124 15.78 6.10 13.86
N LEU A 125 15.38 6.18 12.59
CA LEU A 125 15.09 7.44 11.91
C LEU A 125 13.98 8.26 12.57
N MET A 126 12.97 7.57 13.11
CA MET A 126 11.85 8.19 13.81
C MET A 126 12.14 8.47 15.30
N GLY A 127 13.30 8.04 15.80
CA GLY A 127 13.63 8.12 17.22
C GLY A 127 12.78 7.23 18.09
N TYR A 128 12.28 6.13 17.53
CA TYR A 128 11.50 5.13 18.25
C TYR A 128 12.42 4.11 18.91
N ARG A 129 11.95 3.55 20.01
CA ARG A 129 12.57 2.37 20.61
C ARG A 129 12.20 1.12 19.82
N GLU A 130 12.95 0.04 20.02
CA GLU A 130 12.70 -1.25 19.34
C GLU A 130 11.29 -1.83 19.61
N ASP A 131 10.67 -1.45 20.73
CA ASP A 131 9.31 -1.86 21.11
C ASP A 131 8.21 -0.94 20.58
N GLN A 132 8.56 0.15 19.87
CA GLN A 132 7.62 1.12 19.35
C GLN A 132 7.38 0.95 17.86
N ILE A 133 6.10 0.88 17.51
CA ILE A 133 5.63 0.73 16.12
C ILE A 133 4.46 1.68 15.86
N THR A 134 4.22 2.01 14.61
CA THR A 134 3.05 2.81 14.20
C THR A 134 1.79 1.96 14.14
N GLY A 135 1.92 0.70 13.77
CA GLY A 135 0.78 -0.20 13.65
C GLY A 135 1.15 -1.64 13.32
N VAL A 136 0.14 -2.47 13.24
CA VAL A 136 0.26 -3.89 12.86
C VAL A 136 -0.65 -4.17 11.68
N GLU A 137 -0.10 -4.75 10.65
CA GLU A 137 -0.84 -5.26 9.51
C GLU A 137 -1.26 -6.71 9.76
N LEU A 138 -2.52 -7.00 9.48
CA LEU A 138 -3.10 -8.31 9.72
C LEU A 138 -3.57 -8.94 8.41
N LYS A 139 -3.17 -10.17 8.18
CA LYS A 139 -3.71 -11.00 7.11
C LYS A 139 -4.87 -11.83 7.63
N VAL A 140 -5.97 -11.82 6.91
CA VAL A 140 -7.19 -12.57 7.23
C VAL A 140 -7.50 -13.60 6.14
N ASP A 141 -8.16 -14.69 6.50
CA ASP A 141 -8.52 -15.75 5.55
C ASP A 141 -9.44 -15.25 4.43
N ASP A 142 -10.43 -14.41 4.77
CA ASP A 142 -11.38 -13.85 3.82
C ASP A 142 -11.42 -12.32 3.93
N PRO A 143 -10.73 -11.60 3.01
CA PRO A 143 -10.69 -10.14 3.04
C PRO A 143 -12.06 -9.49 2.82
N PHE A 144 -13.02 -10.14 2.19
CA PHE A 144 -14.35 -9.58 1.93
C PHE A 144 -15.24 -9.56 3.18
N LYS A 145 -14.92 -10.41 4.16
CA LYS A 145 -15.63 -10.49 5.44
C LYS A 145 -14.94 -9.74 6.58
N VAL A 146 -14.00 -8.90 6.27
CA VAL A 146 -13.25 -8.12 7.28
C VAL A 146 -14.15 -7.19 8.08
N GLN A 147 -15.26 -6.71 7.49
CA GLN A 147 -16.24 -5.87 8.20
C GLN A 147 -17.06 -6.62 9.27
N GLU A 148 -17.15 -7.95 9.16
CA GLU A 148 -17.86 -8.80 10.11
C GLU A 148 -16.95 -9.34 11.22
N MET A 149 -15.69 -8.91 11.26
CA MET A 149 -14.76 -9.31 12.31
C MET A 149 -15.15 -8.64 13.62
N ASP A 150 -15.08 -9.44 14.69
CA ASP A 150 -15.22 -8.94 16.03
C ASP A 150 -13.90 -8.33 16.50
N TYR A 151 -13.94 -7.03 16.74
CA TYR A 151 -12.80 -6.25 17.21
C TYR A 151 -12.86 -6.00 18.73
N SER A 152 -13.74 -6.68 19.46
CA SER A 152 -13.94 -6.46 20.90
C SER A 152 -12.66 -6.65 21.72
N MET A 153 -11.76 -7.55 21.26
CA MET A 153 -10.46 -7.76 21.89
C MET A 153 -9.56 -6.51 21.88
N LEU A 154 -9.83 -5.55 21.01
CA LEU A 154 -9.04 -4.31 20.92
C LEU A 154 -9.51 -3.25 21.93
N ASN A 155 -10.71 -3.43 22.51
CA ASN A 155 -11.24 -2.51 23.51
C ASN A 155 -10.49 -2.60 24.84
N ASP A 156 -9.78 -3.69 25.09
CA ASP A 156 -8.99 -3.90 26.31
C ASP A 156 -7.63 -3.19 26.27
N TYR A 157 -7.26 -2.63 25.10
CA TYR A 157 -6.02 -1.87 24.99
C TYR A 157 -6.20 -0.43 25.47
N PRO A 158 -5.27 0.09 26.30
CA PRO A 158 -5.37 1.44 26.87
C PRO A 158 -5.15 2.56 25.84
N GLN A 159 -4.73 2.22 24.63
CA GLN A 159 -4.46 3.17 23.55
C GLN A 159 -5.60 3.15 22.52
N LEU A 160 -5.90 4.34 21.98
CA LEU A 160 -6.84 4.46 20.86
C LEU A 160 -6.24 3.80 19.63
N LEU A 161 -6.78 2.64 19.26
CA LEU A 161 -6.39 1.92 18.06
C LEU A 161 -7.32 2.32 16.90
N TYR A 162 -6.73 2.75 15.80
CA TYR A 162 -7.47 3.05 14.58
C TYR A 162 -7.42 1.85 13.63
N ILE A 163 -8.58 1.24 13.42
CA ILE A 163 -8.71 0.08 12.54
C ILE A 163 -8.92 0.57 11.12
N GLN A 164 -7.97 0.28 10.24
CA GLN A 164 -8.07 0.57 8.82
C GLN A 164 -8.17 -0.74 8.03
N ASN A 165 -9.22 -0.88 7.25
CA ASN A 165 -9.38 -2.02 6.35
C ASN A 165 -9.48 -1.54 4.90
N TRP A 166 -9.27 -2.47 3.97
CA TRP A 166 -9.29 -2.16 2.53
C TRP A 166 -10.67 -1.65 2.07
N VAL A 167 -11.76 -2.08 2.71
CA VAL A 167 -13.11 -1.62 2.38
C VAL A 167 -13.32 -0.16 2.76
N ALA A 168 -12.76 0.29 3.88
CA ALA A 168 -12.79 1.70 4.26
C ALA A 168 -11.99 2.57 3.27
N LYS A 169 -10.87 2.04 2.76
CA LYS A 169 -9.98 2.78 1.87
C LYS A 169 -10.41 2.71 0.39
N PHE A 170 -10.88 1.55 -0.07
CA PHE A 170 -11.14 1.27 -1.48
C PHE A 170 -12.58 0.80 -1.77
N GLY A 171 -13.44 0.74 -0.75
CA GLY A 171 -14.81 0.23 -0.90
C GLY A 171 -15.68 1.05 -1.85
N TYR A 172 -15.36 2.35 -2.05
CA TYR A 172 -16.01 3.18 -3.05
C TYR A 172 -15.77 2.63 -4.47
N MET A 173 -14.55 2.22 -4.79
CA MET A 173 -14.22 1.61 -6.09
C MET A 173 -15.00 0.31 -6.32
N TYR A 174 -15.15 -0.51 -5.29
CA TYR A 174 -15.92 -1.74 -5.37
C TYR A 174 -17.40 -1.46 -5.64
N ARG A 175 -17.98 -0.45 -5.00
CA ARG A 175 -19.36 0.00 -5.26
C ARG A 175 -19.55 0.54 -6.68
N ASP A 176 -18.59 1.28 -7.19
CA ASP A 176 -18.62 1.81 -8.55
C ASP A 176 -18.59 0.66 -9.58
N ILE A 177 -17.78 -0.36 -9.37
CA ILE A 177 -17.75 -1.56 -10.22
C ILE A 177 -19.10 -2.28 -10.18
N GLN A 178 -19.72 -2.43 -9.02
CA GLN A 178 -21.03 -3.07 -8.89
C GLN A 178 -22.13 -2.24 -9.59
N LEU A 179 -22.07 -0.93 -9.51
CA LEU A 179 -22.99 -0.04 -10.20
C LEU A 179 -22.86 -0.20 -11.72
N ILE A 180 -21.63 -0.15 -12.26
CA ILE A 180 -21.36 -0.36 -13.69
C ILE A 180 -21.89 -1.72 -14.13
N ARG A 181 -21.65 -2.77 -13.37
CA ARG A 181 -22.15 -4.12 -13.64
C ARG A 181 -23.68 -4.15 -13.72
N THR A 182 -24.35 -3.49 -12.77
CA THR A 182 -25.82 -3.41 -12.76
C THR A 182 -26.36 -2.70 -13.99
N VAL A 183 -25.76 -1.55 -14.36
CA VAL A 183 -26.14 -0.82 -15.57
C VAL A 183 -25.95 -1.66 -16.82
N MET A 184 -24.84 -2.38 -16.92
CA MET A 184 -24.60 -3.29 -18.05
C MET A 184 -25.62 -4.43 -18.13
N TYR A 185 -26.04 -5.01 -17.00
CA TYR A 185 -27.12 -6.01 -16.98
C TYR A 185 -28.43 -5.45 -17.46
N ILE A 186 -28.82 -4.25 -17.02
CA ILE A 186 -30.05 -3.60 -17.48
C ILE A 186 -29.97 -3.34 -18.99
N ALA A 187 -28.87 -2.81 -19.49
CA ALA A 187 -28.68 -2.58 -20.92
C ALA A 187 -28.79 -3.88 -21.73
N MET A 188 -28.17 -4.96 -21.25
CA MET A 188 -28.23 -6.29 -21.90
C MET A 188 -29.69 -6.82 -21.94
N VAL A 189 -30.44 -6.70 -20.87
CA VAL A 189 -31.86 -7.12 -20.81
C VAL A 189 -32.70 -6.32 -21.80
N LEU A 190 -32.47 -4.99 -21.89
CA LEU A 190 -33.17 -4.15 -22.89
C LEU A 190 -32.86 -4.55 -24.32
N VAL A 191 -31.60 -4.82 -24.65
CA VAL A 191 -31.18 -5.28 -25.97
C VAL A 191 -31.86 -6.62 -26.34
N ILE A 192 -31.87 -7.58 -25.40
CA ILE A 192 -32.53 -8.87 -25.58
C ILE A 192 -34.06 -8.64 -25.79
N GLY A 193 -34.67 -7.77 -24.99
CA GLY A 193 -36.08 -7.44 -25.13
C GLY A 193 -36.43 -6.89 -26.51
N VAL A 194 -35.63 -5.95 -27.03
CA VAL A 194 -35.80 -5.39 -28.38
C VAL A 194 -35.61 -6.47 -29.46
N ALA A 195 -34.62 -7.32 -29.31
CA ALA A 195 -34.36 -8.43 -30.25
C ALA A 195 -35.54 -9.40 -30.28
N CYS A 196 -36.07 -9.82 -29.13
CA CYS A 196 -37.23 -10.66 -29.02
C CYS A 196 -38.48 -10.03 -29.64
N PHE A 197 -38.69 -8.72 -29.38
CA PHE A 197 -39.82 -7.99 -29.99
C PHE A 197 -39.73 -7.98 -31.52
N ASN A 198 -38.56 -7.71 -32.07
CA ASN A 198 -38.32 -7.68 -33.52
C ASN A 198 -38.58 -9.06 -34.14
N ILE A 199 -38.13 -10.15 -33.49
CA ILE A 199 -38.39 -11.52 -33.96
C ILE A 199 -39.89 -11.83 -33.97
N VAL A 200 -40.60 -11.53 -32.88
CA VAL A 200 -42.03 -11.76 -32.77
C VAL A 200 -42.82 -10.94 -33.81
N SER A 201 -42.47 -9.65 -33.98
CA SER A 201 -43.09 -8.76 -34.96
C SER A 201 -42.89 -9.28 -36.40
N THR A 202 -41.72 -9.79 -36.71
CA THR A 202 -41.42 -10.36 -38.04
C THR A 202 -42.22 -11.64 -38.29
N LEU A 203 -42.35 -12.49 -37.28
CA LEU A 203 -43.17 -13.73 -37.38
C LEU A 203 -44.64 -13.44 -37.58
N ILE A 204 -45.18 -12.40 -36.89
CA ILE A 204 -46.59 -12.02 -37.05
C ILE A 204 -46.86 -11.47 -38.44
N MET A 205 -45.92 -10.74 -39.05
CA MET A 205 -46.06 -10.20 -40.43
C MET A 205 -45.94 -11.29 -41.51
N ALA A 206 -45.29 -12.42 -41.16
CA ALA A 206 -45.06 -13.54 -42.12
C ALA A 206 -46.23 -14.53 -42.18
N VAL A 207 -47.19 -14.43 -41.30
CA VAL A 207 -48.44 -15.25 -41.28
C VAL A 207 -49.59 -14.43 -41.82
#